data_d596efb466c381c73960105205704533
#
_entry.id   d596efb466c381c73960105205704533
#
_cell.length_a   1.000
_cell.length_b   1.000
_cell.length_c   1.000
_cell.angle_alpha   90.00
_cell.angle_beta   90.00
_cell.angle_gamma   90.00
#
_symmetry.space_group_name_H-M   'P 1'
#
loop_
_entity.id
_entity.type
_entity.pdbx_description
1 polymer ?
#
loop_
_entity_poly.entity_id
_entity_poly.type
_entity_poly.pdbx_seq_one_letter_code
_entity_poly.pdbx_strand_id
1 'polypeptide(L)'
;MGFATVAALPAVAAAQTAVPTEWFKACTTQGDNKICNTQITLIAPTRQVLTAVNLIQIEGKVKQSILQTVVPIGRVIPAGVQLQVDTNPPKKLEYSVCFPDRCIAEAPLTDDLVAAMKKGNQMTVTSINFQRTPNPVKVTLSGFTQAFDGPPQDQSALAQKQKQLDEALKKQAEERREKFEKAQDDAKAAAGK
;
A
#
# COMPACT_ATOMS: atom_id res chain seq x y z
N MET A 1 -44.05 -15.21 32.26
CA MET A 1 -42.85 -15.64 31.52
C MET A 1 -42.64 -14.63 30.40
N GLY A 2 -41.80 -13.64 30.63
CA GLY A 2 -41.50 -12.59 29.65
C GLY A 2 -40.19 -12.90 28.92
N PHE A 3 -40.24 -13.03 27.61
CA PHE A 3 -39.07 -13.17 26.75
C PHE A 3 -38.52 -11.77 26.44
N ALA A 4 -37.31 -11.47 26.96
CA ALA A 4 -36.58 -10.27 26.58
C ALA A 4 -35.87 -10.54 25.25
N THR A 5 -36.30 -9.88 24.17
CA THR A 5 -35.64 -9.86 22.87
C THR A 5 -34.42 -8.94 22.96
N VAL A 6 -33.21 -9.52 22.91
CA VAL A 6 -31.95 -8.77 22.76
C VAL A 6 -31.81 -8.39 21.29
N ALA A 7 -31.95 -7.11 21.00
CA ALA A 7 -31.66 -6.53 19.67
C ALA A 7 -30.14 -6.50 19.44
N ALA A 8 -29.65 -7.33 18.52
CA ALA A 8 -28.26 -7.29 18.05
C ALA A 8 -28.07 -6.06 17.16
N LEU A 9 -27.24 -5.12 17.60
CA LEU A 9 -26.79 -3.98 16.80
C LEU A 9 -25.80 -4.48 15.73
N PRO A 10 -25.95 -4.06 14.45
CA PRO A 10 -24.97 -4.41 13.43
C PRO A 10 -23.65 -3.69 13.74
N ALA A 11 -22.56 -4.46 13.89
CA ALA A 11 -21.22 -3.93 13.98
C ALA A 11 -20.87 -3.31 12.62
N VAL A 12 -20.83 -1.97 12.55
CA VAL A 12 -20.29 -1.24 11.40
C VAL A 12 -18.79 -1.47 11.39
N ALA A 13 -18.32 -2.32 10.49
CA ALA A 13 -16.89 -2.47 10.23
C ALA A 13 -16.35 -1.13 9.73
N ALA A 14 -15.62 -0.42 10.57
CA ALA A 14 -14.92 0.80 10.19
C ALA A 14 -13.89 0.42 9.11
N ALA A 15 -14.14 0.83 7.87
CA ALA A 15 -13.19 0.70 6.79
C ALA A 15 -11.92 1.50 7.19
N GLN A 16 -10.81 0.81 7.40
CA GLN A 16 -9.53 1.45 7.68
C GLN A 16 -9.12 2.22 6.42
N THR A 17 -9.23 3.54 6.48
CA THR A 17 -8.75 4.42 5.41
C THR A 17 -7.22 4.36 5.37
N ALA A 18 -6.68 3.68 4.35
CA ALA A 18 -5.27 3.73 4.03
C ALA A 18 -4.91 5.15 3.57
N VAL A 19 -3.77 5.66 4.02
CA VAL A 19 -3.21 6.90 3.48
C VAL A 19 -2.46 6.53 2.19
N PRO A 20 -2.96 6.90 0.99
CA PRO A 20 -2.22 6.67 -0.23
C PRO A 20 -1.01 7.60 -0.24
N THR A 21 0.17 7.04 -0.48
CA THR A 21 1.32 7.82 -0.92
C THR A 21 1.20 8.02 -2.44
N GLU A 22 1.66 9.15 -2.94
CA GLU A 22 1.58 9.45 -4.38
C GLU A 22 2.45 8.51 -5.20
N TRP A 23 2.06 8.28 -6.48
CA TRP A 23 2.92 7.61 -7.44
C TRP A 23 4.20 8.41 -7.68
N PHE A 24 5.33 7.74 -7.69
CA PHE A 24 6.61 8.36 -8.04
C PHE A 24 7.53 7.37 -8.77
N LYS A 25 8.47 7.90 -9.55
CA LYS A 25 9.51 7.15 -10.22
C LYS A 25 10.86 7.48 -9.61
N ALA A 26 11.63 6.44 -9.30
CA ALA A 26 13.04 6.55 -8.95
C ALA A 26 13.87 5.71 -9.92
N CYS A 27 15.01 6.22 -10.35
CA CYS A 27 15.92 5.49 -11.22
C CYS A 27 17.32 5.45 -10.59
N THR A 28 18.03 4.36 -10.84
CA THR A 28 19.44 4.19 -10.50
C THR A 28 20.16 3.52 -11.65
N THR A 29 21.49 3.69 -11.70
CA THR A 29 22.33 2.97 -12.67
C THR A 29 23.15 1.95 -11.93
N GLN A 30 23.11 0.69 -12.38
CA GLN A 30 23.88 -0.40 -11.82
C GLN A 30 24.67 -1.10 -12.95
N GLY A 31 25.97 -0.86 -12.99
CA GLY A 31 26.79 -1.26 -14.12
C GLY A 31 26.30 -0.62 -15.42
N ASP A 32 26.06 -1.45 -16.45
CA ASP A 32 25.57 -1.00 -17.76
C ASP A 32 24.03 -0.98 -17.86
N ASN A 33 23.33 -1.14 -16.73
CA ASN A 33 21.88 -1.16 -16.73
C ASN A 33 21.33 0.05 -15.98
N LYS A 34 20.33 0.72 -16.58
CA LYS A 34 19.47 1.70 -15.91
C LYS A 34 18.24 0.98 -15.35
N ILE A 35 18.00 1.13 -14.08
CA ILE A 35 16.86 0.51 -13.39
C ILE A 35 15.95 1.63 -12.91
N CYS A 36 14.73 1.65 -13.42
CA CYS A 36 13.69 2.59 -13.01
C CYS A 36 12.56 1.84 -12.32
N ASN A 37 12.12 2.34 -11.18
CA ASN A 37 10.97 1.83 -10.44
C ASN A 37 9.91 2.93 -10.31
N THR A 38 8.74 2.71 -10.90
CA THR A 38 7.55 3.54 -10.69
C THR A 38 6.68 2.85 -9.64
N GLN A 39 6.44 3.51 -8.51
CA GLN A 39 5.84 2.83 -7.35
C GLN A 39 4.83 3.68 -6.59
N ILE A 40 3.96 2.98 -5.87
CA ILE A 40 3.07 3.52 -4.84
C ILE A 40 3.04 2.56 -3.65
N THR A 41 3.00 3.10 -2.42
CA THR A 41 2.86 2.31 -1.20
C THR A 41 1.65 2.80 -0.42
N LEU A 42 0.77 1.90 -0.04
CA LEU A 42 -0.37 2.18 0.82
C LEU A 42 -0.06 1.73 2.25
N ILE A 43 -0.25 2.65 3.19
CA ILE A 43 0.05 2.45 4.61
C ILE A 43 -1.23 2.66 5.41
N ALA A 44 -1.54 1.75 6.33
CA ALA A 44 -2.64 1.90 7.28
C ALA A 44 -2.33 3.01 8.31
N PRO A 45 -3.34 3.58 8.99
CA PRO A 45 -3.13 4.51 10.10
C PRO A 45 -2.25 3.94 11.23
N THR A 46 -2.20 2.61 11.35
CA THR A 46 -1.32 1.86 12.27
C THR A 46 0.14 1.81 11.81
N ARG A 47 0.51 2.46 10.71
CA ARG A 47 1.81 2.42 10.03
C ARG A 47 2.17 1.08 9.39
N GLN A 48 1.22 0.17 9.28
CA GLN A 48 1.40 -1.10 8.62
C GLN A 48 1.27 -0.94 7.10
N VAL A 49 2.21 -1.49 6.33
CA VAL A 49 2.08 -1.53 4.88
C VAL A 49 0.92 -2.46 4.51
N LEU A 50 -0.07 -1.94 3.81
CA LEU A 50 -1.20 -2.71 3.29
C LEU A 50 -0.83 -3.38 1.98
N THR A 51 -0.20 -2.63 1.07
CA THR A 51 0.35 -3.11 -0.19
C THR A 51 1.31 -2.08 -0.76
N ALA A 52 2.24 -2.53 -1.58
CA ALA A 52 2.98 -1.67 -2.49
C ALA A 52 2.91 -2.27 -3.90
N VAL A 53 2.91 -1.40 -4.90
CA VAL A 53 2.97 -1.79 -6.31
C VAL A 53 4.16 -1.12 -6.93
N ASN A 54 5.00 -1.91 -7.59
CA ASN A 54 6.25 -1.50 -8.21
C ASN A 54 6.24 -1.92 -9.68
N LEU A 55 6.53 -1.00 -10.57
CA LEU A 55 6.75 -1.24 -11.99
C LEU A 55 8.24 -1.01 -12.25
N ILE A 56 8.99 -2.10 -12.32
CA ILE A 56 10.44 -2.11 -12.46
C ILE A 56 10.77 -2.28 -13.94
N GLN A 57 11.50 -1.31 -14.50
CA GLN A 57 12.00 -1.35 -15.87
C GLN A 57 13.52 -1.34 -15.82
N ILE A 58 14.13 -2.33 -16.47
CA ILE A 58 15.59 -2.47 -16.59
C ILE A 58 15.94 -2.29 -18.07
N GLU A 59 16.80 -1.31 -18.35
CA GLU A 59 17.28 -0.96 -19.68
C GLU A 59 18.82 -0.99 -19.69
N GLY A 60 19.40 -1.61 -20.73
CA GLY A 60 20.85 -1.75 -20.90
C GLY A 60 21.18 -3.09 -21.52
N LYS A 61 22.20 -3.78 -21.01
CA LYS A 61 22.55 -5.15 -21.43
C LYS A 61 21.39 -6.13 -21.14
N VAL A 62 20.68 -5.92 -20.06
CA VAL A 62 19.46 -6.66 -19.71
C VAL A 62 18.26 -5.76 -20.00
N LYS A 63 17.28 -6.29 -20.74
CA LYS A 63 15.98 -5.63 -20.93
C LYS A 63 14.92 -6.48 -20.25
N GLN A 64 14.34 -5.94 -19.18
CA GLN A 64 13.31 -6.64 -18.43
C GLN A 64 12.32 -5.63 -17.83
N SER A 65 11.04 -5.97 -17.86
CA SER A 65 10.00 -5.19 -17.20
C SER A 65 9.19 -6.10 -16.29
N ILE A 66 9.14 -5.75 -15.01
CA ILE A 66 8.54 -6.57 -13.94
C ILE A 66 7.47 -5.75 -13.24
N LEU A 67 6.28 -6.33 -13.11
CA LEU A 67 5.27 -5.89 -12.16
C LEU A 67 5.47 -6.67 -10.87
N GLN A 68 5.66 -5.95 -9.77
CA GLN A 68 5.84 -6.53 -8.45
C GLN A 68 4.80 -5.94 -7.48
N THR A 69 4.21 -6.79 -6.65
CA THR A 69 3.35 -6.36 -5.54
C THR A 69 3.92 -6.86 -4.23
N VAL A 70 3.84 -6.01 -3.21
CA VAL A 70 4.20 -6.34 -1.83
C VAL A 70 2.91 -6.45 -1.03
N VAL A 71 2.75 -7.55 -0.31
CA VAL A 71 1.60 -7.80 0.57
C VAL A 71 2.08 -8.28 1.94
N PRO A 72 1.29 -8.11 3.02
CA PRO A 72 1.64 -8.63 4.35
C PRO A 72 1.83 -10.14 4.34
N ILE A 73 2.54 -10.68 5.34
CA ILE A 73 2.71 -12.13 5.55
C ILE A 73 1.39 -12.85 5.87
N GLY A 74 1.43 -14.18 5.96
CA GLY A 74 0.27 -15.00 6.26
C GLY A 74 -0.68 -15.15 5.06
N ARG A 75 -0.10 -15.34 3.87
CA ARG A 75 -0.84 -15.52 2.60
C ARG A 75 -0.80 -16.96 2.13
N VAL A 76 -1.85 -17.36 1.41
CA VAL A 76 -1.93 -18.66 0.73
C VAL A 76 -1.09 -18.58 -0.54
N ILE A 77 0.13 -19.13 -0.51
CA ILE A 77 1.11 -19.00 -1.59
C ILE A 77 0.58 -19.49 -2.96
N PRO A 78 -0.05 -20.69 -3.08
CA PRO A 78 -0.53 -21.16 -4.39
C PRO A 78 -1.63 -20.28 -5.01
N ALA A 79 -2.32 -19.47 -4.21
CA ALA A 79 -3.36 -18.56 -4.71
C ALA A 79 -2.76 -17.40 -5.52
N GLY A 80 -1.51 -17.01 -5.22
CA GLY A 80 -0.90 -15.82 -5.78
C GLY A 80 -1.58 -14.52 -5.31
N VAL A 81 -1.26 -13.43 -6.00
CA VAL A 81 -1.91 -12.13 -5.85
C VAL A 81 -2.62 -11.79 -7.16
N GLN A 82 -3.87 -11.34 -7.08
CA GLN A 82 -4.62 -10.86 -8.24
C GLN A 82 -4.55 -9.34 -8.30
N LEU A 83 -4.21 -8.80 -9.47
CA LEU A 83 -4.21 -7.38 -9.77
C LEU A 83 -5.25 -7.12 -10.84
N GLN A 84 -6.19 -6.23 -10.56
CA GLN A 84 -7.27 -5.87 -11.48
C GLN A 84 -7.32 -4.35 -11.65
N VAL A 85 -7.31 -3.86 -12.88
CA VAL A 85 -7.51 -2.44 -13.23
C VAL A 85 -8.97 -2.24 -13.60
N ASP A 86 -9.68 -1.42 -12.84
CA ASP A 86 -11.11 -1.16 -12.98
C ASP A 86 -11.93 -2.47 -13.16
N THR A 87 -12.58 -2.66 -14.30
CA THR A 87 -13.37 -3.85 -14.65
C THR A 87 -12.65 -4.83 -15.58
N ASN A 88 -11.36 -4.59 -15.88
CA ASN A 88 -10.59 -5.48 -16.75
C ASN A 88 -10.39 -6.85 -16.09
N PRO A 89 -10.13 -7.90 -16.89
CA PRO A 89 -9.79 -9.21 -16.32
C PRO A 89 -8.58 -9.12 -15.36
N PRO A 90 -8.64 -9.78 -14.20
CA PRO A 90 -7.55 -9.76 -13.26
C PRO A 90 -6.32 -10.51 -13.80
N LYS A 91 -5.12 -9.97 -13.52
CA LYS A 91 -3.84 -10.63 -13.77
C LYS A 91 -3.34 -11.27 -12.50
N LYS A 92 -2.97 -12.54 -12.57
CA LYS A 92 -2.33 -13.26 -11.45
C LYS A 92 -0.84 -12.95 -11.41
N LEU A 93 -0.33 -12.66 -10.19
CA LEU A 93 1.08 -12.58 -9.88
C LEU A 93 1.43 -13.76 -8.98
N GLU A 94 2.54 -14.44 -9.27
CA GLU A 94 3.03 -15.54 -8.46
C GLU A 94 3.96 -15.01 -7.36
N TYR A 95 3.89 -15.62 -6.17
CA TYR A 95 4.82 -15.24 -5.11
C TYR A 95 6.25 -15.68 -5.47
N SER A 96 7.18 -14.72 -5.46
CA SER A 96 8.61 -14.96 -5.69
C SER A 96 9.35 -15.21 -4.38
N VAL A 97 9.04 -14.46 -3.33
CA VAL A 97 9.69 -14.61 -2.01
C VAL A 97 8.80 -14.05 -0.91
N CYS A 98 8.91 -14.63 0.30
CA CYS A 98 8.35 -14.07 1.53
C CYS A 98 9.47 -13.81 2.53
N PHE A 99 9.49 -12.61 3.07
CA PHE A 99 10.32 -12.18 4.20
C PHE A 99 9.53 -12.31 5.51
N PRO A 100 10.16 -12.12 6.67
CA PRO A 100 9.45 -12.19 7.96
C PRO A 100 8.31 -11.18 8.12
N ASP A 101 8.30 -10.08 7.37
CA ASP A 101 7.34 -8.97 7.47
C ASP A 101 6.43 -8.80 6.24
N ARG A 102 6.80 -9.39 5.09
CA ARG A 102 6.09 -9.21 3.82
C ARG A 102 6.32 -10.34 2.84
N CYS A 103 5.41 -10.50 1.89
CA CYS A 103 5.58 -11.35 0.71
C CYS A 103 5.59 -10.49 -0.57
N ILE A 104 6.37 -10.94 -1.54
CA ILE A 104 6.51 -10.31 -2.86
C ILE A 104 5.93 -11.27 -3.90
N ALA A 105 5.05 -10.75 -4.75
CA ALA A 105 4.51 -11.46 -5.90
C ALA A 105 4.82 -10.69 -7.18
N GLU A 106 5.14 -11.41 -8.26
CA GLU A 106 5.64 -10.85 -9.50
C GLU A 106 4.95 -11.43 -10.73
N ALA A 107 4.93 -10.62 -11.78
CA ALA A 107 4.56 -11.02 -13.13
C ALA A 107 5.33 -10.16 -14.15
N PRO A 108 5.44 -10.59 -15.43
CA PRO A 108 5.90 -9.71 -16.48
C PRO A 108 5.01 -8.46 -16.58
N LEU A 109 5.62 -7.29 -16.62
CA LEU A 109 4.94 -6.03 -16.92
C LEU A 109 4.78 -5.92 -18.43
N THR A 110 3.52 -5.97 -18.91
CA THR A 110 3.19 -5.88 -20.33
C THR A 110 2.73 -4.48 -20.71
N ASP A 111 2.94 -4.08 -21.95
CA ASP A 111 2.50 -2.77 -22.47
C ASP A 111 0.98 -2.59 -22.36
N ASP A 112 0.20 -3.65 -22.57
CA ASP A 112 -1.26 -3.63 -22.40
C ASP A 112 -1.67 -3.29 -20.97
N LEU A 113 -0.96 -3.86 -19.98
CA LEU A 113 -1.23 -3.54 -18.58
C LEU A 113 -0.87 -2.08 -18.26
N VAL A 114 0.28 -1.61 -18.74
CA VAL A 114 0.68 -0.20 -18.59
C VAL A 114 -0.35 0.72 -19.23
N ALA A 115 -0.82 0.40 -20.45
CA ALA A 115 -1.85 1.16 -21.13
C ALA A 115 -3.18 1.16 -20.36
N ALA A 116 -3.57 0.02 -19.79
CA ALA A 116 -4.75 -0.08 -18.94
C ALA A 116 -4.62 0.77 -17.67
N MET A 117 -3.46 0.73 -17.01
CA MET A 117 -3.20 1.55 -15.81
C MET A 117 -3.19 3.05 -16.12
N LYS A 118 -2.67 3.47 -17.29
CA LYS A 118 -2.70 4.89 -17.72
C LYS A 118 -4.10 5.43 -17.97
N LYS A 119 -5.00 4.58 -18.43
CA LYS A 119 -6.39 4.93 -18.75
C LYS A 119 -7.34 4.71 -17.59
N GLY A 120 -6.95 3.86 -16.63
CA GLY A 120 -7.76 3.45 -15.49
C GLY A 120 -7.83 4.47 -14.37
N ASN A 121 -8.81 4.29 -13.51
CA ASN A 121 -9.00 5.12 -12.33
C ASN A 121 -8.50 4.45 -11.06
N GLN A 122 -8.68 3.14 -10.96
CA GLN A 122 -8.39 2.37 -9.76
C GLN A 122 -7.81 0.99 -10.13
N MET A 123 -6.91 0.52 -9.32
CA MET A 123 -6.41 -0.84 -9.35
C MET A 123 -6.74 -1.53 -8.04
N THR A 124 -7.14 -2.80 -8.09
CA THR A 124 -7.38 -3.62 -6.90
C THR A 124 -6.33 -4.71 -6.83
N VAL A 125 -5.60 -4.75 -5.71
CA VAL A 125 -4.65 -5.82 -5.39
C VAL A 125 -5.31 -6.75 -4.38
N THR A 126 -5.54 -8.00 -4.76
CA THR A 126 -6.22 -8.99 -3.91
C THR A 126 -5.29 -10.15 -3.58
N SER A 127 -4.98 -10.33 -2.30
CA SER A 127 -4.27 -11.50 -1.78
C SER A 127 -5.22 -12.35 -0.93
N ILE A 128 -4.94 -13.65 -0.80
CA ILE A 128 -5.73 -14.57 0.04
C ILE A 128 -4.98 -14.79 1.35
N ASN A 129 -5.62 -14.53 2.49
CA ASN A 129 -5.02 -14.75 3.81
C ASN A 129 -5.04 -16.25 4.21
N PHE A 130 -4.36 -16.60 5.31
CA PHE A 130 -4.30 -17.98 5.80
C PHE A 130 -5.67 -18.57 6.20
N GLN A 131 -6.68 -17.73 6.46
CA GLN A 131 -8.07 -18.11 6.68
C GLN A 131 -8.83 -18.34 5.36
N ARG A 132 -8.15 -18.28 4.21
CA ARG A 132 -8.71 -18.38 2.86
C ARG A 132 -9.69 -17.25 2.50
N THR A 133 -9.60 -16.12 3.17
CA THR A 133 -10.42 -14.93 2.90
C THR A 133 -9.70 -13.98 1.97
N PRO A 134 -10.34 -13.49 0.88
CA PRO A 134 -9.77 -12.46 0.03
C PRO A 134 -9.56 -11.14 0.78
N ASN A 135 -8.40 -10.52 0.59
CA ASN A 135 -8.05 -9.20 1.12
C ASN A 135 -7.82 -8.24 -0.05
N PRO A 136 -8.88 -7.60 -0.59
CA PRO A 136 -8.74 -6.60 -1.64
C PRO A 136 -8.24 -5.27 -1.06
N VAL A 137 -7.24 -4.69 -1.69
CA VAL A 137 -6.71 -3.35 -1.41
C VAL A 137 -6.86 -2.51 -2.67
N LYS A 138 -7.58 -1.40 -2.55
CA LYS A 138 -7.80 -0.46 -3.64
C LYS A 138 -6.66 0.55 -3.71
N VAL A 139 -6.07 0.69 -4.89
CA VAL A 139 -4.94 1.57 -5.19
C VAL A 139 -5.39 2.58 -6.26
N THR A 140 -5.26 3.87 -5.98
CA THR A 140 -5.57 4.90 -6.98
C THR A 140 -4.56 4.90 -8.12
N LEU A 141 -5.04 5.12 -9.35
CA LEU A 141 -4.19 5.33 -10.53
C LEU A 141 -4.01 6.84 -10.85
N SER A 142 -4.60 7.72 -10.02
CA SER A 142 -4.37 9.16 -10.14
C SER A 142 -2.87 9.47 -9.97
N GLY A 143 -2.29 10.20 -10.92
CA GLY A 143 -0.87 10.53 -10.94
C GLY A 143 0.04 9.44 -11.53
N PHE A 144 -0.47 8.24 -11.80
CA PHE A 144 0.33 7.14 -12.35
C PHE A 144 0.99 7.51 -13.68
N THR A 145 0.22 8.01 -14.65
CA THR A 145 0.75 8.40 -15.97
C THR A 145 1.86 9.44 -15.87
N GLN A 146 1.64 10.45 -15.03
CA GLN A 146 2.66 11.49 -14.80
C GLN A 146 3.93 10.93 -14.17
N ALA A 147 3.81 10.03 -13.22
CA ALA A 147 4.97 9.38 -12.60
C ALA A 147 5.68 8.42 -13.56
N PHE A 148 4.92 7.61 -14.32
CA PHE A 148 5.48 6.60 -15.23
C PHE A 148 6.19 7.23 -16.44
N ASP A 149 5.61 8.24 -17.08
CA ASP A 149 6.16 8.90 -18.28
C ASP A 149 7.09 10.07 -17.92
N GLY A 150 6.91 10.67 -16.73
CA GLY A 150 7.70 11.82 -16.29
C GLY A 150 9.15 11.48 -15.92
N PRO A 151 9.95 12.48 -15.59
CA PRO A 151 11.31 12.28 -15.10
C PRO A 151 11.33 11.57 -13.74
N PRO A 152 12.39 10.83 -13.42
CA PRO A 152 12.56 10.26 -12.08
C PRO A 152 12.69 11.38 -11.05
N GLN A 153 12.16 11.15 -9.86
CA GLN A 153 12.41 12.04 -8.72
C GLN A 153 13.86 11.89 -8.27
N ASP A 154 14.48 13.00 -7.89
CA ASP A 154 15.81 13.00 -7.31
C ASP A 154 15.79 12.27 -5.96
N GLN A 155 16.79 11.44 -5.69
CA GLN A 155 16.93 10.72 -4.43
C GLN A 155 16.98 11.67 -3.23
N SER A 156 17.56 12.86 -3.40
CA SER A 156 17.59 13.90 -2.37
C SER A 156 16.17 14.42 -2.04
N ALA A 157 15.33 14.61 -3.07
CA ALA A 157 13.95 15.03 -2.89
C ALA A 157 13.10 13.94 -2.21
N LEU A 158 13.35 12.67 -2.52
CA LEU A 158 12.70 11.53 -1.85
C LEU A 158 13.08 11.44 -0.37
N ALA A 159 14.37 11.59 -0.06
CA ALA A 159 14.87 11.61 1.32
C ALA A 159 14.28 12.79 2.13
N GLN A 160 14.14 13.96 1.51
CA GLN A 160 13.50 15.12 2.13
C GLN A 160 12.01 14.87 2.39
N LYS A 161 11.27 14.32 1.41
CA LYS A 161 9.85 13.96 1.61
C LYS A 161 9.67 12.94 2.73
N GLN A 162 10.54 11.92 2.78
CA GLN A 162 10.52 10.92 3.85
C GLN A 162 10.75 11.56 5.22
N LYS A 163 11.74 12.45 5.32
CA LYS A 163 12.04 13.18 6.56
C LYS A 163 10.88 14.05 7.00
N GLN A 164 10.26 14.80 6.07
CA GLN A 164 9.07 15.61 6.36
C GLN A 164 7.88 14.75 6.85
N LEU A 165 7.67 13.58 6.22
CA LEU A 165 6.64 12.64 6.65
C LEU A 165 6.89 12.12 8.07
N ASP A 166 8.14 11.73 8.36
CA ASP A 166 8.53 11.24 9.69
C ASP A 166 8.37 12.33 10.77
N GLU A 167 8.73 13.57 10.46
CA GLU A 167 8.52 14.72 11.35
C GLU A 167 7.03 15.01 11.59
N ALA A 168 6.20 14.98 10.53
CA ALA A 168 4.76 15.16 10.66
C ALA A 168 4.10 14.04 11.49
N LEU A 169 4.55 12.80 11.30
CA LEU A 169 4.06 11.65 12.09
C LEU A 169 4.47 11.74 13.56
N LYS A 170 5.70 12.18 13.86
CA LYS A 170 6.16 12.43 15.24
C LYS A 170 5.31 13.51 15.92
N LYS A 171 5.10 14.64 15.24
CA LYS A 171 4.27 15.73 15.75
C LYS A 171 2.83 15.27 16.05
N GLN A 172 2.20 14.51 15.15
CA GLN A 172 0.88 13.94 15.40
C GLN A 172 0.85 12.95 16.59
N ALA A 173 1.93 12.20 16.78
CA ALA A 173 2.04 11.27 17.91
C ALA A 173 2.17 12.04 19.24
N GLU A 174 2.95 13.12 19.27
CA GLU A 174 3.10 14.00 20.43
C GLU A 174 1.79 14.70 20.78
N GLU A 175 1.11 15.31 19.81
CA GLU A 175 -0.21 15.95 20.02
C GLU A 175 -1.26 14.97 20.55
N ARG A 176 -1.23 13.71 20.09
CA ARG A 176 -2.13 12.67 20.63
C ARG A 176 -1.78 12.29 22.06
N ARG A 177 -0.48 12.20 22.37
CA ARG A 177 -0.01 11.90 23.70
C ARG A 177 -0.40 12.99 24.70
N GLU A 178 -0.19 14.26 24.35
CA GLU A 178 -0.59 15.41 25.18
C GLU A 178 -2.10 15.45 25.43
N LYS A 179 -2.91 15.21 24.40
CA LYS A 179 -4.37 15.12 24.54
C LYS A 179 -4.80 13.98 25.47
N PHE A 180 -4.12 12.85 25.38
CA PHE A 180 -4.40 11.69 26.23
C PHE A 180 -3.99 11.93 27.68
N GLU A 181 -2.80 12.49 27.92
CA GLU A 181 -2.31 12.88 29.26
C GLU A 181 -3.27 13.89 29.92
N LYS A 182 -3.66 14.94 29.18
CA LYS A 182 -4.63 15.92 29.65
C LYS A 182 -5.99 15.29 29.99
N ALA A 183 -6.50 14.41 29.15
CA ALA A 183 -7.77 13.71 29.42
C ALA A 183 -7.69 12.81 30.67
N GLN A 184 -6.54 12.18 30.90
CA GLN A 184 -6.31 11.40 32.13
C GLN A 184 -6.27 12.28 33.38
N ASP A 185 -5.61 13.44 33.32
CA ASP A 185 -5.50 14.35 34.45
C ASP A 185 -6.86 14.99 34.78
N ASP A 186 -7.64 15.38 33.76
CA ASP A 186 -9.01 15.87 33.91
C ASP A 186 -9.92 14.80 34.54
N ALA A 187 -9.78 13.53 34.14
CA ALA A 187 -10.53 12.41 34.71
C ALA A 187 -10.15 12.15 36.18
N LYS A 188 -8.87 12.22 36.53
CA LYS A 188 -8.39 12.08 37.95
C LYS A 188 -8.91 13.22 38.81
N ALA A 189 -8.88 14.46 38.31
CA ALA A 189 -9.40 15.62 39.02
C ALA A 189 -10.92 15.53 39.25
N ALA A 190 -11.66 14.93 38.35
CA ALA A 190 -13.12 14.71 38.49
C ALA A 190 -13.44 13.57 39.48
N ALA A 191 -12.59 12.53 39.57
CA ALA A 191 -12.81 11.39 40.45
C ALA A 191 -12.36 11.65 41.91
N GLY A 192 -11.59 12.74 42.16
CA GLY A 192 -11.10 13.14 43.49
C GLY A 192 -12.00 14.13 44.24
N LYS A 193 -13.19 14.45 43.69
CA LYS A 193 -14.25 15.25 44.34
C LYS A 193 -15.41 14.35 44.75
#